data_9c3142205396b2ca6cb10c61f292dbd1
#
_entry.id   9c3142205396b2ca6cb10c61f292dbd1
#
_cell.length_a   1.000
_cell.length_b   1.000
_cell.length_c   1.000
_cell.angle_alpha   90.00
_cell.angle_beta   90.00
_cell.angle_gamma   90.00
#
_symmetry.space_group_name_H-M   'P 1'
#
loop_
_entity.id
_entity.type
_entity.pdbx_description
1 polymer ?
#
loop_
_entity_poly.entity_id
_entity_poly.type
_entity_poly.pdbx_seq_one_letter_code
_entity_poly.pdbx_strand_id
1 'polypeptide(L)'
;MAAAKPDIRFGLFNRGQFQQGDDIPKRFGEMMEQARLAEKLGFDAFMKGSHFSTYPLHDFNQVTFLSRLTAETSKIRLVAGIVLLPLHTPVEVAEQFANIDLMSNGRLVFGVGIGYRDVEFQAFGVERKGAVKRLEANLTAIRRLWTEERVTMEGPGWKLDEANCSIPVVQRPHPPVWIGANADPAIERAARIADAWFVNPHNRIDTTARQIEVYKRALEKAGKPGLPDEFTMIREVVVAKNREEAFRMAKPYLEAKYSAYHKWGQDKVMPQGDNDLGLDYEELVRDRFLFGSPDEVSEQIIDLVNRFGVNHFVMGVQFPGMPHSMVTDEMQMLAEDVFPKVRQGI
;
A
#
# COMPACT_ATOMS: atom_id res chain seq x y z
N MET A 1 -22.54 -1.84 -27.83
CA MET A 1 -22.25 -0.76 -26.86
C MET A 1 -20.76 -0.76 -26.63
N ALA A 2 -20.06 0.35 -26.85
CA ALA A 2 -18.66 0.47 -26.45
C ALA A 2 -18.61 0.29 -24.92
N ALA A 3 -17.72 -0.57 -24.44
CA ALA A 3 -17.47 -0.70 -23.00
C ALA A 3 -17.10 0.69 -22.47
N ALA A 4 -17.68 1.07 -21.32
CA ALA A 4 -17.27 2.33 -20.69
C ALA A 4 -15.76 2.24 -20.42
N LYS A 5 -15.03 3.33 -20.73
CA LYS A 5 -13.60 3.40 -20.41
C LYS A 5 -13.39 3.16 -18.92
N PRO A 6 -12.39 2.36 -18.51
CA PRO A 6 -12.12 2.15 -17.11
C PRO A 6 -11.79 3.48 -16.42
N ASP A 7 -12.41 3.72 -15.26
CA ASP A 7 -12.08 4.85 -14.39
C ASP A 7 -10.73 4.58 -13.74
N ILE A 8 -9.65 5.19 -14.25
CA ILE A 8 -8.30 4.98 -13.74
C ILE A 8 -7.96 5.99 -12.65
N ARG A 9 -7.46 5.48 -11.54
CA ARG A 9 -7.06 6.22 -10.34
C ARG A 9 -5.56 6.18 -10.13
N PHE A 10 -5.05 7.27 -9.56
CA PHE A 10 -3.63 7.42 -9.25
C PHE A 10 -3.43 7.78 -7.79
N GLY A 11 -2.74 6.91 -7.06
CA GLY A 11 -2.39 7.13 -5.67
C GLY A 11 -0.90 7.45 -5.50
N LEU A 12 -0.58 8.17 -4.45
CA LEU A 12 0.79 8.41 -4.00
C LEU A 12 1.12 7.48 -2.83
N PHE A 13 2.20 6.70 -2.93
CA PHE A 13 2.74 5.97 -1.80
C PHE A 13 3.93 6.71 -1.20
N ASN A 14 3.67 7.47 -0.17
CA ASN A 14 4.73 8.05 0.64
C ASN A 14 4.97 7.17 1.86
N ARG A 15 6.11 6.48 1.89
CA ARG A 15 6.48 5.58 2.98
C ARG A 15 6.82 6.33 4.26
N GLY A 16 7.31 7.56 4.15
CA GLY A 16 7.79 8.33 5.28
C GLY A 16 9.00 7.69 5.96
N GLN A 17 9.87 7.11 5.15
CA GLN A 17 11.11 6.49 5.59
C GLN A 17 12.29 7.41 5.30
N PHE A 18 13.08 7.70 6.33
CA PHE A 18 14.19 8.66 6.27
C PHE A 18 15.46 8.05 6.85
N GLN A 19 16.63 8.57 6.42
CA GLN A 19 17.92 8.07 6.88
C GLN A 19 18.25 8.57 8.29
N GLN A 20 19.18 7.87 8.97
CA GLN A 20 19.77 8.38 10.20
C GLN A 20 20.50 9.70 9.91
N GLY A 21 20.26 10.71 10.75
CA GLY A 21 20.81 12.05 10.59
C GLY A 21 19.92 13.03 9.82
N ASP A 22 18.82 12.57 9.23
CA ASP A 22 17.80 13.49 8.68
C ASP A 22 17.17 14.36 9.79
N ASP A 23 16.85 15.61 9.47
CA ASP A 23 16.05 16.49 10.32
C ASP A 23 14.58 16.04 10.29
N ILE A 24 14.19 15.20 11.24
CA ILE A 24 12.87 14.55 11.26
C ILE A 24 11.71 15.54 11.38
N PRO A 25 11.76 16.63 12.20
CA PRO A 25 10.76 17.69 12.18
C PRO A 25 10.58 18.32 10.79
N LYS A 26 11.66 18.61 10.08
CA LYS A 26 11.63 19.13 8.72
C LYS A 26 11.00 18.11 7.76
N ARG A 27 11.45 16.84 7.82
CA ARG A 27 10.89 15.75 6.98
C ARG A 27 9.40 15.56 7.20
N PHE A 28 8.92 15.72 8.43
CA PHE A 28 7.48 15.71 8.71
C PHE A 28 6.74 16.84 8.00
N GLY A 29 7.28 18.07 8.07
CA GLY A 29 6.73 19.22 7.33
C GLY A 29 6.66 18.97 5.82
N GLU A 30 7.75 18.47 5.24
CA GLU A 30 7.83 18.10 3.82
C GLU A 30 6.78 17.05 3.41
N MET A 31 6.52 16.05 4.27
CA MET A 31 5.45 15.07 4.00
C MET A 31 4.05 15.71 4.03
N MET A 32 3.80 16.67 4.93
CA MET A 32 2.53 17.39 4.96
C MET A 32 2.35 18.23 3.68
N GLU A 33 3.42 18.85 3.20
CA GLU A 33 3.41 19.59 1.92
C GLU A 33 3.13 18.64 0.74
N GLN A 34 3.78 17.48 0.69
CA GLN A 34 3.53 16.46 -0.34
C GLN A 34 2.09 15.96 -0.31
N ALA A 35 1.49 15.77 0.87
CA ALA A 35 0.10 15.34 0.97
C ALA A 35 -0.88 16.39 0.43
N ARG A 36 -0.69 17.66 0.79
CA ARG A 36 -1.48 18.78 0.25
C ARG A 36 -1.27 18.96 -1.25
N LEU A 37 -0.03 18.81 -1.71
CA LEU A 37 0.30 18.86 -3.13
C LEU A 37 -0.34 17.72 -3.92
N ALA A 38 -0.33 16.49 -3.39
CA ALA A 38 -0.98 15.35 -4.02
C ALA A 38 -2.48 15.60 -4.24
N GLU A 39 -3.18 16.12 -3.23
CA GLU A 39 -4.59 16.48 -3.37
C GLU A 39 -4.80 17.59 -4.41
N LYS A 40 -3.95 18.63 -4.40
CA LYS A 40 -4.01 19.74 -5.36
C LYS A 40 -3.77 19.28 -6.80
N LEU A 41 -2.86 18.34 -7.00
CA LEU A 41 -2.51 17.77 -8.31
C LEU A 41 -3.50 16.71 -8.80
N GLY A 42 -4.49 16.34 -7.97
CA GLY A 42 -5.53 15.38 -8.35
C GLY A 42 -5.13 13.93 -8.25
N PHE A 43 -4.23 13.58 -7.34
CA PHE A 43 -4.06 12.21 -6.90
C PHE A 43 -5.30 11.74 -6.15
N ASP A 44 -5.74 10.51 -6.40
CA ASP A 44 -6.96 9.92 -5.83
C ASP A 44 -6.74 9.37 -4.42
N ALA A 45 -5.50 8.98 -4.07
CA ALA A 45 -5.17 8.37 -2.79
C ALA A 45 -3.78 8.78 -2.29
N PHE A 46 -3.64 8.88 -0.96
CA PHE A 46 -2.36 8.96 -0.26
C PHE A 46 -2.21 7.71 0.63
N MET A 47 -1.19 6.92 0.36
CA MET A 47 -0.91 5.69 1.09
C MET A 47 0.26 5.87 2.04
N LYS A 48 0.11 5.41 3.28
CA LYS A 48 1.18 5.32 4.28
C LYS A 48 1.41 3.86 4.69
N GLY A 49 2.66 3.41 4.61
CA GLY A 49 3.09 2.11 5.11
C GLY A 49 3.15 2.06 6.64
N SER A 50 3.43 0.89 7.19
CA SER A 50 3.64 0.68 8.62
C SER A 50 4.82 -0.25 8.85
N HIS A 51 5.79 0.22 9.62
CA HIS A 51 6.85 -0.58 10.21
C HIS A 51 7.16 -0.07 11.60
N PHE A 52 7.67 -0.98 12.45
CA PHE A 52 8.13 -0.68 13.80
C PHE A 52 9.59 -1.08 13.95
N SER A 53 10.31 -0.44 14.87
CA SER A 53 11.74 -0.74 15.11
C SER A 53 12.56 -0.75 13.81
N THR A 54 12.51 0.35 13.07
CA THR A 54 12.93 0.45 11.67
C THR A 54 14.41 0.75 11.44
N TYR A 55 15.26 0.70 12.51
CA TYR A 55 16.70 0.94 12.31
C TYR A 55 17.24 0.16 11.08
N PRO A 56 18.03 0.77 10.20
CA PRO A 56 18.64 2.11 10.28
C PRO A 56 17.79 3.27 9.72
N LEU A 57 16.53 3.08 9.47
CA LEU A 57 15.64 4.14 8.98
C LEU A 57 14.77 4.70 10.11
N HIS A 58 14.34 5.94 9.96
CA HIS A 58 13.19 6.48 10.69
C HIS A 58 11.91 6.19 9.92
N ASP A 59 10.81 5.95 10.61
CA ASP A 59 9.48 5.75 10.00
C ASP A 59 8.42 6.35 10.92
N PHE A 60 7.51 7.16 10.36
CA PHE A 60 6.40 7.72 11.14
C PHE A 60 5.32 6.67 11.37
N ASN A 61 4.80 6.62 12.61
CA ASN A 61 3.69 5.73 12.94
C ASN A 61 2.49 5.99 12.03
N GLN A 62 1.93 4.92 11.47
CA GLN A 62 0.89 4.98 10.45
C GLN A 62 -0.40 5.63 10.96
N VAL A 63 -0.89 5.22 12.13
CA VAL A 63 -2.17 5.70 12.69
C VAL A 63 -2.10 7.20 12.99
N THR A 64 -1.06 7.64 13.71
CA THR A 64 -0.87 9.04 14.07
C THR A 64 -0.67 9.91 12.83
N PHE A 65 0.04 9.40 11.83
CA PHE A 65 0.26 10.10 10.57
C PHE A 65 -1.03 10.25 9.76
N LEU A 66 -1.78 9.16 9.57
CA LEU A 66 -3.08 9.21 8.86
C LEU A 66 -4.09 10.09 9.60
N SER A 67 -4.12 10.06 10.93
CA SER A 67 -4.95 10.97 11.73
C SER A 67 -4.61 12.43 11.46
N ARG A 68 -3.31 12.77 11.35
CA ARG A 68 -2.91 14.15 10.99
C ARG A 68 -3.38 14.51 9.58
N LEU A 69 -3.30 13.61 8.61
CA LEU A 69 -3.71 13.87 7.23
C LEU A 69 -5.21 14.17 7.10
N THR A 70 -6.05 13.72 8.02
CA THR A 70 -7.48 14.07 8.00
C THR A 70 -7.72 15.57 8.08
N ALA A 71 -6.85 16.30 8.76
CA ALA A 71 -6.90 17.75 8.90
C ALA A 71 -6.14 18.51 7.80
N GLU A 72 -5.21 17.84 7.11
CA GLU A 72 -4.40 18.45 6.05
C GLU A 72 -5.04 18.34 4.66
N THR A 73 -6.00 17.43 4.49
CA THR A 73 -6.63 17.07 3.22
C THR A 73 -8.13 16.96 3.36
N SER A 74 -8.87 17.09 2.25
CA SER A 74 -10.35 17.10 2.26
C SER A 74 -11.00 16.12 1.28
N LYS A 75 -10.29 15.67 0.24
CA LYS A 75 -10.81 14.84 -0.85
C LYS A 75 -10.04 13.56 -1.06
N ILE A 76 -8.72 13.62 -1.00
CA ILE A 76 -7.84 12.48 -1.27
C ILE A 76 -8.11 11.34 -0.27
N ARG A 77 -8.19 10.11 -0.76
CA ARG A 77 -8.38 8.91 0.09
C ARG A 77 -7.14 8.65 0.92
N LEU A 78 -7.33 8.19 2.14
CA LEU A 78 -6.27 7.88 3.09
C LEU A 78 -6.12 6.36 3.20
N VAL A 79 -5.02 5.82 2.68
CA VAL A 79 -4.82 4.38 2.60
C VAL A 79 -3.82 3.91 3.65
N ALA A 80 -4.28 3.08 4.58
CA ALA A 80 -3.38 2.30 5.43
C ALA A 80 -2.79 1.16 4.58
N GLY A 81 -1.54 1.25 4.21
CA GLY A 81 -0.96 0.28 3.29
C GLY A 81 0.38 -0.28 3.76
N ILE A 82 0.33 -1.19 4.70
CA ILE A 82 -0.70 -1.98 5.38
C ILE A 82 -0.58 -1.90 6.90
N VAL A 83 -1.69 -2.16 7.60
CA VAL A 83 -1.66 -2.45 9.04
C VAL A 83 -1.12 -3.87 9.25
N LEU A 84 -0.14 -4.04 10.12
CA LEU A 84 0.41 -5.34 10.49
C LEU A 84 -0.54 -6.02 11.51
N LEU A 85 -1.71 -6.44 11.01
CA LEU A 85 -2.87 -6.76 11.83
C LEU A 85 -2.64 -7.83 12.92
N PRO A 86 -1.81 -8.87 12.72
CA PRO A 86 -1.52 -9.85 13.78
C PRO A 86 -0.82 -9.28 15.01
N LEU A 87 -0.17 -8.12 14.92
CA LEU A 87 0.55 -7.50 16.04
C LEU A 87 -0.38 -6.84 17.07
N HIS A 88 -1.63 -6.55 16.68
CA HIS A 88 -2.56 -5.70 17.42
C HIS A 88 -3.76 -6.48 17.94
N THR A 89 -4.51 -5.88 18.87
CA THR A 89 -5.83 -6.37 19.29
C THR A 89 -6.93 -5.82 18.39
N PRO A 90 -8.02 -6.56 18.14
CA PRO A 90 -9.04 -6.10 17.19
C PRO A 90 -9.80 -4.85 17.66
N VAL A 91 -10.03 -4.68 18.98
CA VAL A 91 -10.74 -3.50 19.50
C VAL A 91 -9.91 -2.24 19.28
N GLU A 92 -8.63 -2.27 19.65
CA GLU A 92 -7.73 -1.12 19.46
C GLU A 92 -7.71 -0.66 17.99
N VAL A 93 -7.56 -1.60 17.07
CA VAL A 93 -7.53 -1.29 15.63
C VAL A 93 -8.89 -0.79 15.14
N ALA A 94 -10.00 -1.43 15.56
CA ALA A 94 -11.34 -0.99 15.18
C ALA A 94 -11.62 0.45 15.61
N GLU A 95 -11.27 0.82 16.84
CA GLU A 95 -11.41 2.16 17.39
C GLU A 95 -10.56 3.18 16.64
N GLN A 96 -9.27 2.90 16.46
CA GLN A 96 -8.34 3.81 15.78
C GLN A 96 -8.78 4.11 14.35
N PHE A 97 -9.16 3.09 13.59
CA PHE A 97 -9.53 3.27 12.18
C PHE A 97 -10.96 3.77 11.98
N ALA A 98 -11.89 3.51 12.92
CA ALA A 98 -13.19 4.16 12.93
C ALA A 98 -13.05 5.68 13.15
N ASN A 99 -12.16 6.11 14.03
CA ASN A 99 -11.86 7.53 14.24
C ASN A 99 -11.25 8.17 12.97
N ILE A 100 -10.31 7.50 12.30
CA ILE A 100 -9.75 8.02 11.04
C ILE A 100 -10.84 8.11 9.96
N ASP A 101 -11.72 7.13 9.85
CA ASP A 101 -12.84 7.15 8.91
C ASP A 101 -13.78 8.33 9.17
N LEU A 102 -14.15 8.52 10.44
CA LEU A 102 -14.98 9.66 10.87
C LEU A 102 -14.30 11.01 10.58
N MET A 103 -13.07 11.20 11.07
CA MET A 103 -12.34 12.46 10.92
C MET A 103 -12.04 12.81 9.45
N SER A 104 -11.90 11.79 8.60
CA SER A 104 -11.70 11.97 7.16
C SER A 104 -13.01 12.11 6.37
N ASN A 105 -14.17 11.99 7.01
CA ASN A 105 -15.48 11.96 6.36
C ASN A 105 -15.58 10.83 5.31
N GLY A 106 -15.21 9.60 5.70
CA GLY A 106 -15.37 8.39 4.88
C GLY A 106 -14.33 8.23 3.77
N ARG A 107 -13.10 8.74 3.94
CA ARG A 107 -12.01 8.61 2.96
C ARG A 107 -11.01 7.49 3.26
N LEU A 108 -11.23 6.72 4.31
CA LEU A 108 -10.34 5.64 4.71
C LEU A 108 -10.42 4.45 3.76
N VAL A 109 -9.25 3.87 3.45
CA VAL A 109 -9.09 2.50 2.94
C VAL A 109 -8.26 1.71 3.95
N PHE A 110 -8.79 0.61 4.42
CA PHE A 110 -8.18 -0.21 5.45
C PHE A 110 -7.41 -1.38 4.84
N GLY A 111 -6.15 -1.16 4.55
CA GLY A 111 -5.24 -2.19 4.05
C GLY A 111 -4.56 -2.95 5.19
N VAL A 112 -4.58 -4.28 5.14
CA VAL A 112 -4.02 -5.15 6.18
C VAL A 112 -3.08 -6.20 5.61
N GLY A 113 -2.20 -6.72 6.45
CA GLY A 113 -1.32 -7.83 6.10
C GLY A 113 -0.70 -8.48 7.33
N ILE A 114 0.11 -9.52 7.10
CA ILE A 114 0.69 -10.30 8.21
C ILE A 114 1.92 -9.62 8.79
N GLY A 115 2.73 -8.97 7.97
CA GLY A 115 4.08 -8.59 8.36
C GLY A 115 5.09 -9.72 8.14
N TYR A 116 6.36 -9.38 8.13
CA TYR A 116 7.43 -10.34 7.84
C TYR A 116 8.66 -10.21 8.76
N ARG A 117 8.80 -9.11 9.50
CA ARG A 117 9.98 -8.83 10.32
C ARG A 117 9.83 -9.43 11.72
N ASP A 118 10.72 -10.35 12.08
CA ASP A 118 10.68 -11.02 13.39
C ASP A 118 10.85 -10.03 14.55
N VAL A 119 11.62 -8.94 14.36
CA VAL A 119 11.78 -7.88 15.37
C VAL A 119 10.46 -7.21 15.73
N GLU A 120 9.54 -7.06 14.77
CA GLU A 120 8.21 -6.48 15.01
C GLU A 120 7.37 -7.44 15.87
N PHE A 121 7.34 -8.72 15.52
CA PHE A 121 6.63 -9.73 16.32
C PHE A 121 7.16 -9.82 17.74
N GLN A 122 8.49 -9.82 17.91
CA GLN A 122 9.13 -9.85 19.23
C GLN A 122 8.80 -8.60 20.04
N ALA A 123 8.88 -7.41 19.44
CA ALA A 123 8.61 -6.15 20.13
C ALA A 123 7.15 -6.03 20.62
N PHE A 124 6.21 -6.66 19.91
CA PHE A 124 4.80 -6.71 20.29
C PHE A 124 4.43 -7.93 21.15
N GLY A 125 5.38 -8.80 21.46
CA GLY A 125 5.11 -10.01 22.25
C GLY A 125 4.20 -11.01 21.55
N VAL A 126 4.17 -11.01 20.23
CA VAL A 126 3.31 -11.88 19.41
C VAL A 126 4.15 -12.92 18.68
N GLU A 127 3.74 -14.18 18.78
CA GLU A 127 4.38 -15.24 18.02
C GLU A 127 4.01 -15.17 16.53
N ARG A 128 5.00 -15.29 15.65
CA ARG A 128 4.78 -15.36 14.20
C ARG A 128 4.03 -16.63 13.78
N LYS A 129 4.23 -17.71 14.54
CA LYS A 129 3.44 -18.94 14.41
C LYS A 129 1.97 -18.64 14.74
N GLY A 130 1.06 -18.91 13.79
CA GLY A 130 -0.36 -18.59 13.97
C GLY A 130 -0.78 -17.19 13.51
N ALA A 131 0.14 -16.36 13.00
CA ALA A 131 -0.18 -15.01 12.51
C ALA A 131 -1.29 -14.99 11.44
N VAL A 132 -1.37 -16.00 10.58
CA VAL A 132 -2.47 -16.14 9.61
C VAL A 132 -3.82 -16.25 10.31
N LYS A 133 -3.95 -17.17 11.28
CA LYS A 133 -5.18 -17.35 12.04
C LYS A 133 -5.55 -16.08 12.83
N ARG A 134 -4.54 -15.39 13.36
CA ARG A 134 -4.72 -14.14 14.09
C ARG A 134 -5.21 -13.02 13.15
N LEU A 135 -4.65 -12.89 11.95
CA LEU A 135 -5.11 -11.94 10.94
C LEU A 135 -6.59 -12.15 10.59
N GLU A 136 -6.97 -13.40 10.28
CA GLU A 136 -8.36 -13.71 9.89
C GLU A 136 -9.34 -13.46 11.03
N ALA A 137 -8.99 -13.86 12.25
CA ALA A 137 -9.84 -13.62 13.43
C ALA A 137 -9.96 -12.13 13.76
N ASN A 138 -8.84 -11.39 13.73
CA ASN A 138 -8.84 -9.96 14.00
C ASN A 138 -9.67 -9.21 12.94
N LEU A 139 -9.51 -9.52 11.66
CA LEU A 139 -10.27 -8.88 10.59
C LEU A 139 -11.77 -9.15 10.73
N THR A 140 -12.15 -10.39 11.07
CA THR A 140 -13.54 -10.73 11.32
C THR A 140 -14.11 -9.93 12.50
N ALA A 141 -13.39 -9.86 13.63
CA ALA A 141 -13.81 -9.10 14.79
C ALA A 141 -13.94 -7.60 14.48
N ILE A 142 -12.99 -7.01 13.76
CA ILE A 142 -13.00 -5.60 13.38
C ILE A 142 -14.23 -5.28 12.51
N ARG A 143 -14.52 -6.10 11.49
CA ARG A 143 -15.71 -5.89 10.66
C ARG A 143 -16.99 -5.96 11.47
N ARG A 144 -17.10 -6.92 12.39
CA ARG A 144 -18.24 -7.03 13.28
C ARG A 144 -18.36 -5.82 14.20
N LEU A 145 -17.26 -5.35 14.81
CA LEU A 145 -17.23 -4.13 15.63
C LEU A 145 -17.67 -2.87 14.86
N TRP A 146 -17.43 -2.81 13.56
CA TRP A 146 -17.87 -1.69 12.71
C TRP A 146 -19.33 -1.79 12.25
N THR A 147 -19.94 -2.99 12.28
CA THR A 147 -21.25 -3.25 11.69
C THR A 147 -22.31 -3.72 12.68
N GLU A 148 -21.92 -4.22 13.84
CA GLU A 148 -22.80 -4.74 14.90
C GLU A 148 -22.76 -3.82 16.12
N GLU A 149 -23.88 -3.73 16.85
CA GLU A 149 -23.97 -2.93 18.07
C GLU A 149 -23.10 -3.49 19.19
N ARG A 150 -23.06 -4.82 19.33
CA ARG A 150 -22.27 -5.54 20.32
C ARG A 150 -21.70 -6.82 19.75
N VAL A 151 -20.48 -7.14 20.11
CA VAL A 151 -19.74 -8.31 19.61
C VAL A 151 -19.27 -9.17 20.76
N THR A 152 -19.71 -10.42 20.77
CA THR A 152 -19.13 -11.47 21.59
C THR A 152 -18.42 -12.45 20.69
N MET A 153 -17.10 -12.59 20.85
CA MET A 153 -16.25 -13.42 20.03
C MET A 153 -14.91 -13.70 20.73
N GLU A 154 -14.32 -14.87 20.46
CA GLU A 154 -12.99 -15.22 20.92
C GLU A 154 -12.03 -15.40 19.73
N GLY A 155 -10.78 -14.98 19.91
CA GLY A 155 -9.71 -15.16 18.94
C GLY A 155 -8.35 -15.41 19.60
N PRO A 156 -7.29 -15.61 18.80
CA PRO A 156 -5.97 -15.87 19.34
C PRO A 156 -5.46 -14.73 20.23
N GLY A 157 -5.46 -14.97 21.54
CA GLY A 157 -4.92 -14.03 22.53
C GLY A 157 -5.86 -12.89 22.93
N TRP A 158 -7.15 -12.96 22.62
CA TRP A 158 -8.15 -11.98 23.04
C TRP A 158 -9.56 -12.60 23.12
N LYS A 159 -10.40 -11.96 23.93
CA LYS A 159 -11.81 -12.27 24.06
C LYS A 159 -12.61 -10.96 24.09
N LEU A 160 -13.69 -10.90 23.32
CA LEU A 160 -14.71 -9.86 23.32
C LEU A 160 -15.95 -10.42 24.01
N ASP A 161 -16.52 -9.65 24.94
CA ASP A 161 -17.75 -9.97 25.62
C ASP A 161 -18.61 -8.71 25.62
N GLU A 162 -19.67 -8.70 24.81
CA GLU A 162 -20.53 -7.54 24.59
C GLU A 162 -19.74 -6.25 24.22
N ALA A 163 -18.59 -6.41 23.55
CA ALA A 163 -17.74 -5.28 23.15
C ALA A 163 -18.36 -4.53 21.98
N ASN A 164 -18.11 -3.23 21.91
CA ASN A 164 -18.55 -2.36 20.81
C ASN A 164 -17.40 -1.46 20.32
N CYS A 165 -17.56 -0.87 19.16
CA CYS A 165 -16.76 0.26 18.72
C CYS A 165 -17.42 1.56 19.20
N SER A 166 -16.71 2.39 19.95
CA SER A 166 -17.26 3.61 20.57
C SER A 166 -17.70 4.64 19.56
N ILE A 167 -17.02 4.69 18.39
CA ILE A 167 -17.32 5.58 17.29
C ILE A 167 -17.73 4.76 16.07
N PRO A 168 -18.91 5.01 15.47
CA PRO A 168 -19.33 4.32 14.26
C PRO A 168 -18.50 4.78 13.06
N VAL A 169 -18.21 3.86 12.14
CA VAL A 169 -17.63 4.21 10.84
C VAL A 169 -18.64 4.98 9.98
N VAL A 170 -18.15 5.89 9.14
CA VAL A 170 -18.97 6.68 8.21
C VAL A 170 -19.33 5.85 6.97
N GLN A 171 -18.38 5.11 6.44
CA GLN A 171 -18.57 4.27 5.26
C GLN A 171 -19.46 3.06 5.57
N ARG A 172 -20.29 2.65 4.61
CA ARG A 172 -21.21 1.53 4.74
C ARG A 172 -20.94 0.45 3.70
N PRO A 173 -20.91 -0.85 4.08
CA PRO A 173 -21.10 -1.36 5.45
C PRO A 173 -19.91 -1.05 6.37
N HIS A 174 -18.72 -0.83 5.84
CA HIS A 174 -17.47 -0.47 6.50
C HIS A 174 -16.47 0.10 5.49
N PRO A 175 -15.35 0.72 5.90
CA PRO A 175 -14.26 1.10 4.99
C PRO A 175 -13.79 -0.07 4.13
N PRO A 176 -13.44 0.15 2.85
CA PRO A 176 -12.91 -0.91 1.99
C PRO A 176 -11.71 -1.60 2.62
N VAL A 177 -11.70 -2.93 2.63
CA VAL A 177 -10.64 -3.75 3.19
C VAL A 177 -9.76 -4.31 2.08
N TRP A 178 -8.50 -3.92 2.04
CA TRP A 178 -7.51 -4.49 1.12
C TRP A 178 -6.56 -5.42 1.85
N ILE A 179 -6.09 -6.48 1.18
CA ILE A 179 -5.06 -7.35 1.73
C ILE A 179 -3.82 -7.32 0.85
N GLY A 180 -2.66 -6.96 1.44
CA GLY A 180 -1.35 -7.13 0.84
C GLY A 180 -0.87 -8.58 0.99
N ALA A 181 -0.51 -9.20 -0.13
CA ALA A 181 -0.07 -10.60 -0.17
C ALA A 181 0.98 -10.84 -1.26
N ASN A 182 1.96 -11.72 -0.98
CA ASN A 182 3.02 -12.11 -1.90
C ASN A 182 2.98 -13.58 -2.30
N ALA A 183 2.60 -14.47 -1.38
CA ALA A 183 2.53 -15.90 -1.62
C ALA A 183 1.15 -16.32 -2.12
N ASP A 184 1.06 -17.30 -2.99
CA ASP A 184 -0.19 -17.79 -3.57
C ASP A 184 -1.28 -18.09 -2.52
N PRO A 185 -1.02 -18.81 -1.40
CA PRO A 185 -2.04 -19.02 -0.38
C PRO A 185 -2.53 -17.73 0.30
N ALA A 186 -1.70 -16.69 0.34
CA ALA A 186 -2.09 -15.39 0.88
C ALA A 186 -2.94 -14.59 -0.11
N ILE A 187 -2.67 -14.72 -1.41
CA ILE A 187 -3.46 -14.14 -2.50
C ILE A 187 -4.85 -14.82 -2.56
N GLU A 188 -4.91 -16.15 -2.44
CA GLU A 188 -6.17 -16.91 -2.35
C GLU A 188 -6.99 -16.48 -1.12
N ARG A 189 -6.33 -16.22 0.00
CA ARG A 189 -6.98 -15.65 1.19
C ARG A 189 -7.53 -14.25 0.92
N ALA A 190 -6.77 -13.37 0.28
CA ALA A 190 -7.24 -12.04 -0.09
C ALA A 190 -8.52 -12.11 -0.95
N ALA A 191 -8.58 -13.00 -1.94
CA ALA A 191 -9.78 -13.23 -2.75
C ALA A 191 -10.99 -13.62 -1.90
N ARG A 192 -10.78 -14.47 -0.89
CA ARG A 192 -11.85 -14.98 -0.04
C ARG A 192 -12.39 -13.95 0.96
N ILE A 193 -11.51 -13.23 1.66
CA ILE A 193 -11.90 -12.43 2.83
C ILE A 193 -11.70 -10.92 2.70
N ALA A 194 -11.17 -10.40 1.58
CA ALA A 194 -11.00 -8.98 1.35
C ALA A 194 -11.94 -8.46 0.27
N ASP A 195 -12.04 -7.13 0.18
CA ASP A 195 -12.71 -6.45 -0.93
C ASP A 195 -11.77 -6.39 -2.14
N ALA A 196 -10.45 -6.25 -1.90
CA ALA A 196 -9.43 -6.39 -2.95
C ALA A 196 -8.10 -6.93 -2.39
N TRP A 197 -7.37 -7.63 -3.26
CA TRP A 197 -5.93 -7.80 -3.10
C TRP A 197 -5.23 -6.63 -3.75
N PHE A 198 -4.30 -5.96 -3.07
CA PHE A 198 -3.45 -5.00 -3.72
C PHE A 198 -2.06 -5.57 -4.01
N VAL A 199 -1.61 -5.36 -5.23
CA VAL A 199 -0.37 -5.92 -5.75
C VAL A 199 0.81 -5.11 -5.22
N ASN A 200 1.76 -5.77 -4.55
CA ASN A 200 2.94 -5.11 -4.00
C ASN A 200 3.97 -4.71 -5.07
N PRO A 201 4.90 -3.77 -4.78
CA PRO A 201 5.85 -3.25 -5.77
C PRO A 201 7.07 -4.12 -6.02
N HIS A 202 7.28 -5.21 -5.26
CA HIS A 202 8.58 -5.87 -5.21
C HIS A 202 8.75 -6.97 -6.26
N ASN A 203 7.64 -7.53 -6.76
CA ASN A 203 7.67 -8.63 -7.72
C ASN A 203 7.89 -8.13 -9.15
N ARG A 204 8.59 -8.92 -9.95
CA ARG A 204 8.67 -8.72 -11.40
C ARG A 204 7.29 -8.78 -12.03
N ILE A 205 7.14 -8.16 -13.19
CA ILE A 205 5.86 -8.10 -13.91
C ILE A 205 5.37 -9.51 -14.28
N ASP A 206 6.27 -10.41 -14.69
CA ASP A 206 5.89 -11.80 -15.03
C ASP A 206 5.41 -12.59 -13.81
N THR A 207 6.06 -12.45 -12.66
CA THR A 207 5.58 -13.02 -11.40
C THR A 207 4.21 -12.45 -11.05
N THR A 208 4.03 -11.15 -11.20
CA THR A 208 2.74 -10.48 -10.97
C THR A 208 1.66 -11.00 -11.91
N ALA A 209 1.96 -11.21 -13.20
CA ALA A 209 1.04 -11.79 -14.18
C ALA A 209 0.53 -13.17 -13.72
N ARG A 210 1.43 -14.06 -13.33
CA ARG A 210 1.08 -15.37 -12.78
C ARG A 210 0.20 -15.25 -11.52
N GLN A 211 0.55 -14.34 -10.62
CA GLN A 211 -0.19 -14.12 -9.37
C GLN A 211 -1.60 -13.59 -9.61
N ILE A 212 -1.80 -12.73 -10.61
CA ILE A 212 -3.12 -12.26 -11.00
C ILE A 212 -4.00 -13.41 -11.48
N GLU A 213 -3.45 -14.37 -12.21
CA GLU A 213 -4.20 -15.58 -12.59
C GLU A 213 -4.54 -16.48 -11.38
N VAL A 214 -3.68 -16.53 -10.36
CA VAL A 214 -4.01 -17.17 -9.07
C VAL A 214 -5.18 -16.46 -8.41
N TYR A 215 -5.13 -15.12 -8.38
CA TYR A 215 -6.18 -14.31 -7.79
C TYR A 215 -7.53 -14.46 -8.50
N LYS A 216 -7.57 -14.41 -9.82
CA LYS A 216 -8.78 -14.62 -10.63
C LYS A 216 -9.43 -15.96 -10.34
N ARG A 217 -8.66 -17.07 -10.38
CA ARG A 217 -9.17 -18.40 -10.02
C ARG A 217 -9.70 -18.47 -8.58
N ALA A 218 -9.02 -17.79 -7.65
CA ALA A 218 -9.45 -17.77 -6.26
C ALA A 218 -10.74 -16.95 -6.06
N LEU A 219 -10.94 -15.88 -6.82
CA LEU A 219 -12.20 -15.12 -6.84
C LEU A 219 -13.37 -15.97 -7.35
N GLU A 220 -13.19 -16.69 -8.46
CA GLU A 220 -14.19 -17.62 -8.99
C GLU A 220 -14.57 -18.68 -7.94
N LYS A 221 -13.56 -19.30 -7.30
CA LYS A 221 -13.78 -20.29 -6.23
C LYS A 221 -14.49 -19.71 -5.01
N ALA A 222 -14.29 -18.41 -4.73
CA ALA A 222 -14.96 -17.70 -3.65
C ALA A 222 -16.38 -17.18 -4.03
N GLY A 223 -16.86 -17.46 -5.25
CA GLY A 223 -18.15 -16.97 -5.74
C GLY A 223 -18.17 -15.47 -6.06
N LYS A 224 -17.02 -14.88 -6.30
CA LYS A 224 -16.82 -13.47 -6.67
C LYS A 224 -16.28 -13.39 -8.12
N PRO A 225 -17.11 -13.56 -9.15
CA PRO A 225 -16.63 -13.58 -10.52
C PRO A 225 -16.14 -12.19 -10.96
N GLY A 226 -14.98 -12.16 -11.62
CA GLY A 226 -14.36 -10.93 -12.10
C GLY A 226 -13.42 -10.27 -11.09
N LEU A 227 -12.64 -9.33 -11.58
CA LEU A 227 -11.79 -8.48 -10.73
C LEU A 227 -12.65 -7.50 -9.93
N PRO A 228 -12.21 -7.04 -8.75
CA PRO A 228 -12.93 -6.02 -8.00
C PRO A 228 -13.01 -4.70 -8.79
N ASP A 229 -14.05 -3.90 -8.52
CA ASP A 229 -14.26 -2.58 -9.15
C ASP A 229 -13.04 -1.65 -8.98
N GLU A 230 -12.28 -1.84 -7.92
CA GLU A 230 -11.03 -1.16 -7.67
C GLU A 230 -9.91 -2.22 -7.45
N PHE A 231 -9.12 -2.44 -8.49
CA PHE A 231 -7.98 -3.36 -8.44
C PHE A 231 -6.68 -2.57 -8.45
N THR A 232 -5.99 -2.59 -7.32
CA THR A 232 -4.85 -1.71 -7.02
C THR A 232 -3.51 -2.40 -7.23
N MET A 233 -2.59 -1.71 -7.90
CA MET A 233 -1.19 -2.11 -8.04
C MET A 233 -0.27 -1.00 -7.51
N ILE A 234 0.72 -1.38 -6.71
CA ILE A 234 1.79 -0.48 -6.31
C ILE A 234 2.99 -0.68 -7.23
N ARG A 235 3.63 0.39 -7.66
CA ARG A 235 4.93 0.36 -8.35
C ARG A 235 5.82 1.50 -7.86
N GLU A 236 7.13 1.23 -7.83
CA GLU A 236 8.12 2.31 -7.77
C GLU A 236 8.14 2.99 -9.13
N VAL A 237 8.03 4.29 -9.13
CA VAL A 237 7.99 5.09 -10.34
C VAL A 237 9.08 6.14 -10.27
N VAL A 238 9.77 6.38 -11.37
CA VAL A 238 10.70 7.51 -11.51
C VAL A 238 10.55 8.09 -12.90
N VAL A 239 10.10 9.33 -12.96
CA VAL A 239 9.94 10.10 -14.19
C VAL A 239 11.09 11.10 -14.32
N ALA A 240 11.75 11.10 -15.46
CA ALA A 240 12.80 12.06 -15.79
C ALA A 240 12.73 12.39 -17.29
N LYS A 241 13.73 13.08 -17.83
CA LYS A 241 13.79 13.43 -19.26
C LYS A 241 13.78 12.20 -20.19
N ASN A 242 14.39 11.10 -19.74
CA ASN A 242 14.44 9.81 -20.44
C ASN A 242 14.76 8.70 -19.44
N ARG A 243 14.69 7.44 -19.91
CA ARG A 243 14.91 6.24 -19.08
C ARG A 243 16.32 6.19 -18.46
N GLU A 244 17.35 6.62 -19.18
CA GLU A 244 18.73 6.60 -18.67
C GLU A 244 18.89 7.58 -17.51
N GLU A 245 18.34 8.77 -17.63
CA GLU A 245 18.35 9.77 -16.57
C GLU A 245 17.54 9.30 -15.34
N ALA A 246 16.33 8.80 -15.54
CA ALA A 246 15.50 8.24 -14.46
C ALA A 246 16.24 7.14 -13.69
N PHE A 247 16.87 6.23 -14.43
CA PHE A 247 17.67 5.15 -13.86
C PHE A 247 18.84 5.66 -13.03
N ARG A 248 19.61 6.61 -13.56
CA ARG A 248 20.74 7.21 -12.85
C ARG A 248 20.33 7.99 -11.62
N MET A 249 19.26 8.77 -11.70
CA MET A 249 18.75 9.58 -10.59
C MET A 249 18.23 8.74 -9.44
N ALA A 250 17.53 7.65 -9.72
CA ALA A 250 16.93 6.78 -8.71
C ALA A 250 17.95 5.90 -7.97
N LYS A 251 19.09 5.58 -8.61
CA LYS A 251 20.06 4.60 -8.13
C LYS A 251 20.41 4.74 -6.65
N PRO A 252 20.93 5.88 -6.16
CA PRO A 252 21.41 6.00 -4.77
C PRO A 252 20.27 5.79 -3.75
N TYR A 253 19.05 6.14 -4.10
CA TYR A 253 17.89 6.10 -3.19
C TYR A 253 17.24 4.72 -3.17
N LEU A 254 17.11 4.07 -4.34
CA LEU A 254 16.56 2.72 -4.44
C LEU A 254 17.54 1.67 -3.88
N GLU A 255 18.83 1.80 -4.14
CA GLU A 255 19.84 0.93 -3.53
C GLU A 255 19.80 1.02 -2.01
N ALA A 256 19.73 2.23 -1.44
CA ALA A 256 19.62 2.42 0.00
C ALA A 256 18.36 1.77 0.58
N LYS A 257 17.21 1.96 -0.07
CA LYS A 257 15.94 1.35 0.31
C LYS A 257 16.00 -0.17 0.26
N TYR A 258 16.37 -0.74 -0.88
CA TYR A 258 16.33 -2.19 -1.08
C TYR A 258 17.39 -2.92 -0.28
N SER A 259 18.56 -2.29 -0.03
CA SER A 259 19.54 -2.79 0.94
C SER A 259 18.96 -2.90 2.36
N ALA A 260 18.18 -1.91 2.81
CA ALA A 260 17.51 -1.98 4.10
C ALA A 260 16.45 -3.10 4.13
N TYR A 261 15.64 -3.23 3.08
CA TYR A 261 14.60 -4.24 2.97
C TYR A 261 15.16 -5.66 2.89
N HIS A 262 16.27 -5.86 2.19
CA HIS A 262 17.03 -7.12 2.18
C HIS A 262 17.49 -7.49 3.61
N LYS A 263 18.12 -6.53 4.32
CA LYS A 263 18.54 -6.72 5.71
C LYS A 263 17.36 -7.02 6.66
N TRP A 264 16.19 -6.48 6.38
CA TRP A 264 14.96 -6.76 7.15
C TRP A 264 14.33 -8.10 6.80
N GLY A 265 14.79 -8.80 5.74
CA GLY A 265 14.30 -10.10 5.31
C GLY A 265 13.01 -10.05 4.49
N GLN A 266 12.74 -8.94 3.79
CA GLN A 266 11.59 -8.82 2.88
C GLN A 266 11.62 -9.90 1.80
N ASP A 267 12.78 -10.20 1.26
CA ASP A 267 13.01 -11.21 0.23
C ASP A 267 12.64 -12.63 0.66
N LYS A 268 12.79 -12.96 1.95
CA LYS A 268 12.45 -14.29 2.48
C LYS A 268 10.95 -14.64 2.37
N VAL A 269 10.10 -13.64 2.18
CA VAL A 269 8.64 -13.81 2.03
C VAL A 269 8.15 -13.53 0.62
N MET A 270 9.06 -13.33 -0.33
CA MET A 270 8.74 -13.13 -1.73
C MET A 270 8.71 -14.47 -2.49
N PRO A 271 8.03 -14.53 -3.65
CA PRO A 271 8.01 -15.71 -4.51
C PRO A 271 9.41 -16.11 -4.98
N GLN A 272 9.62 -17.40 -5.22
CA GLN A 272 10.84 -17.89 -5.83
C GLN A 272 11.08 -17.22 -7.18
N GLY A 273 12.31 -16.77 -7.43
CA GLY A 273 12.71 -16.00 -8.61
C GLY A 273 12.69 -14.49 -8.39
N ASP A 274 11.92 -13.99 -7.40
CA ASP A 274 11.93 -12.59 -6.96
C ASP A 274 12.51 -12.41 -5.54
N ASN A 275 12.89 -13.50 -4.89
CA ASN A 275 13.28 -13.59 -3.49
C ASN A 275 14.76 -13.22 -3.23
N ASP A 276 15.31 -12.33 -4.02
CA ASP A 276 16.60 -11.69 -3.80
C ASP A 276 16.47 -10.19 -4.10
N LEU A 277 16.58 -9.38 -3.06
CA LEU A 277 16.62 -7.91 -3.15
C LEU A 277 18.03 -7.35 -2.99
N GLY A 278 19.03 -8.22 -2.83
CA GLY A 278 20.44 -7.89 -2.77
C GLY A 278 21.13 -7.87 -4.13
N LEU A 279 20.38 -7.97 -5.22
CA LEU A 279 20.89 -7.93 -6.59
C LEU A 279 21.56 -6.59 -6.92
N ASP A 280 22.42 -6.60 -7.93
CA ASP A 280 22.92 -5.37 -8.53
C ASP A 280 21.76 -4.51 -9.04
N TYR A 281 21.93 -3.19 -9.01
CA TYR A 281 20.85 -2.25 -9.28
C TYR A 281 20.18 -2.46 -10.63
N GLU A 282 20.96 -2.71 -11.67
CA GLU A 282 20.49 -3.00 -13.02
C GLU A 282 19.55 -4.20 -13.08
N GLU A 283 19.84 -5.22 -12.30
CA GLU A 283 19.06 -6.45 -12.24
C GLU A 283 17.85 -6.30 -11.29
N LEU A 284 18.05 -5.58 -10.19
CA LEU A 284 16.99 -5.28 -9.23
C LEU A 284 15.83 -4.53 -9.91
N VAL A 285 16.11 -3.51 -10.72
CA VAL A 285 15.06 -2.66 -11.33
C VAL A 285 14.42 -3.29 -12.56
N ARG A 286 15.04 -4.32 -13.16
CA ARG A 286 14.53 -4.97 -14.37
C ARG A 286 13.16 -5.56 -14.14
N ASP A 287 12.19 -5.15 -14.95
CA ASP A 287 10.81 -5.64 -14.96
C ASP A 287 10.06 -5.51 -13.60
N ARG A 288 10.52 -4.61 -12.73
CA ARG A 288 9.86 -4.33 -11.44
C ARG A 288 9.30 -2.93 -11.35
N PHE A 289 10.03 -1.94 -11.85
CA PHE A 289 9.74 -0.53 -11.63
C PHE A 289 9.41 0.18 -12.95
N LEU A 290 8.73 1.31 -12.84
CA LEU A 290 8.34 2.12 -14.01
C LEU A 290 9.30 3.31 -14.12
N PHE A 291 10.16 3.27 -15.13
CA PHE A 291 11.16 4.32 -15.38
C PHE A 291 11.08 4.86 -16.78
N GLY A 292 11.25 6.16 -16.92
CA GLY A 292 11.40 6.76 -18.21
C GLY A 292 11.01 8.21 -18.29
N SER A 293 10.84 8.68 -19.53
CA SER A 293 10.15 9.93 -19.82
C SER A 293 8.66 9.82 -19.47
N PRO A 294 7.92 10.93 -19.41
CA PRO A 294 6.47 10.88 -19.25
C PRO A 294 5.77 9.97 -20.27
N ASP A 295 6.23 9.94 -21.51
CA ASP A 295 5.68 9.07 -22.56
C ASP A 295 5.95 7.59 -22.26
N GLU A 296 7.19 7.24 -21.98
CA GLU A 296 7.59 5.86 -21.65
C GLU A 296 6.87 5.32 -20.41
N VAL A 297 6.71 6.14 -19.36
CA VAL A 297 5.99 5.74 -18.15
C VAL A 297 4.49 5.60 -18.41
N SER A 298 3.91 6.48 -19.23
CA SER A 298 2.50 6.37 -19.63
C SER A 298 2.23 5.08 -20.40
N GLU A 299 3.09 4.72 -21.36
CA GLU A 299 2.99 3.47 -22.15
C GLU A 299 3.10 2.23 -21.24
N GLN A 300 4.04 2.24 -20.27
CA GLN A 300 4.19 1.16 -19.31
C GLN A 300 2.92 0.99 -18.44
N ILE A 301 2.31 2.08 -17.98
CA ILE A 301 1.07 2.02 -17.20
C ILE A 301 -0.08 1.49 -18.06
N ILE A 302 -0.24 1.99 -19.30
CA ILE A 302 -1.28 1.55 -20.24
C ILE A 302 -1.14 0.05 -20.53
N ASP A 303 0.09 -0.45 -20.73
CA ASP A 303 0.34 -1.90 -20.90
C ASP A 303 -0.15 -2.70 -19.69
N LEU A 304 0.18 -2.27 -18.46
CA LEU A 304 -0.25 -2.93 -17.24
C LEU A 304 -1.78 -2.89 -17.04
N VAL A 305 -2.44 -1.78 -17.40
CA VAL A 305 -3.91 -1.70 -17.40
C VAL A 305 -4.50 -2.74 -18.36
N ASN A 306 -4.03 -2.76 -19.59
CA ASN A 306 -4.57 -3.63 -20.63
C ASN A 306 -4.31 -5.11 -20.36
N ARG A 307 -3.13 -5.46 -19.81
CA ARG A 307 -2.77 -6.85 -19.51
C ARG A 307 -3.46 -7.38 -18.27
N PHE A 308 -3.64 -6.57 -17.24
CA PHE A 308 -3.98 -7.03 -15.91
C PHE A 308 -5.35 -6.58 -15.41
N GLY A 309 -5.96 -5.58 -16.05
CA GLY A 309 -7.21 -4.99 -15.59
C GLY A 309 -7.06 -4.14 -14.32
N VAL A 310 -5.83 -3.73 -14.00
CA VAL A 310 -5.55 -2.79 -12.90
C VAL A 310 -6.12 -1.43 -13.26
N ASN A 311 -6.83 -0.82 -12.34
CA ASN A 311 -7.42 0.52 -12.54
C ASN A 311 -7.11 1.51 -11.41
N HIS A 312 -6.24 1.13 -10.46
CA HIS A 312 -5.70 2.04 -9.47
C HIS A 312 -4.20 1.80 -9.31
N PHE A 313 -3.39 2.75 -9.76
CA PHE A 313 -1.93 2.74 -9.61
C PHE A 313 -1.53 3.59 -8.41
N VAL A 314 -0.90 2.97 -7.42
CA VAL A 314 -0.30 3.67 -6.28
C VAL A 314 1.21 3.74 -6.49
N MET A 315 1.72 4.96 -6.67
CA MET A 315 3.08 5.21 -7.12
C MET A 315 3.99 5.55 -5.94
N GLY A 316 5.06 4.79 -5.77
CA GLY A 316 6.12 5.08 -4.82
C GLY A 316 7.15 6.00 -5.48
N VAL A 317 7.16 7.27 -5.11
CA VAL A 317 8.07 8.29 -5.65
C VAL A 317 9.04 8.85 -4.60
N GLN A 318 8.85 8.50 -3.32
CA GLN A 318 9.72 8.96 -2.23
C GLN A 318 10.55 7.80 -1.68
N PHE A 319 11.86 7.96 -1.68
CA PHE A 319 12.82 6.98 -1.17
C PHE A 319 13.74 7.62 -0.12
N PRO A 320 14.32 6.81 0.81
CA PRO A 320 15.23 7.33 1.83
C PRO A 320 16.38 8.14 1.22
N GLY A 321 16.57 9.36 1.74
CA GLY A 321 17.63 10.28 1.28
C GLY A 321 17.24 11.20 0.11
N MET A 322 16.09 11.00 -0.55
CA MET A 322 15.65 11.90 -1.62
C MET A 322 15.40 13.32 -1.11
N PRO A 323 15.88 14.34 -1.84
CA PRO A 323 15.49 15.74 -1.61
C PRO A 323 13.98 15.93 -1.83
N HIS A 324 13.37 16.77 -0.99
CA HIS A 324 11.95 17.11 -1.11
C HIS A 324 11.58 17.66 -2.49
N SER A 325 12.40 18.54 -3.07
CA SER A 325 12.18 19.09 -4.42
C SER A 325 12.08 18.00 -5.49
N MET A 326 12.93 16.98 -5.45
CA MET A 326 12.85 15.88 -6.41
C MET A 326 11.50 15.15 -6.34
N VAL A 327 10.99 14.93 -5.12
CA VAL A 327 9.69 14.27 -4.92
C VAL A 327 8.55 15.14 -5.46
N THR A 328 8.57 16.44 -5.16
CA THR A 328 7.52 17.37 -5.62
C THR A 328 7.55 17.60 -7.13
N ASP A 329 8.73 17.69 -7.73
CA ASP A 329 8.91 17.84 -9.18
C ASP A 329 8.38 16.59 -9.91
N GLU A 330 8.67 15.41 -9.39
CA GLU A 330 8.17 14.15 -9.95
C GLU A 330 6.65 14.02 -9.81
N MET A 331 6.07 14.43 -8.67
CA MET A 331 4.63 14.48 -8.49
C MET A 331 3.94 15.39 -9.51
N GLN A 332 4.55 16.53 -9.84
CA GLN A 332 4.05 17.44 -10.89
C GLN A 332 4.13 16.80 -12.27
N MET A 333 5.27 16.23 -12.67
CA MET A 333 5.41 15.54 -13.96
C MET A 333 4.40 14.39 -14.10
N LEU A 334 4.17 13.62 -13.06
CA LEU A 334 3.15 12.57 -13.06
C LEU A 334 1.76 13.14 -13.33
N ALA A 335 1.37 14.19 -12.63
CA ALA A 335 0.04 14.76 -12.71
C ALA A 335 -0.21 15.52 -14.03
N GLU A 336 0.78 16.26 -14.51
CA GLU A 336 0.65 17.14 -15.69
C GLU A 336 0.93 16.40 -17.01
N ASP A 337 1.90 15.47 -17.01
CA ASP A 337 2.38 14.85 -18.23
C ASP A 337 2.02 13.36 -18.38
N VAL A 338 1.89 12.60 -17.28
CA VAL A 338 1.63 11.15 -17.34
C VAL A 338 0.13 10.85 -17.23
N PHE A 339 -0.56 11.34 -16.19
CA PHE A 339 -1.97 10.98 -15.93
C PHE A 339 -2.90 11.30 -17.12
N PRO A 340 -2.80 12.47 -17.78
CA PRO A 340 -3.64 12.75 -18.95
C PRO A 340 -3.40 11.77 -20.09
N LYS A 341 -2.14 11.41 -20.37
CA LYS A 341 -1.79 10.47 -21.44
C LYS A 341 -2.33 9.08 -21.17
N VAL A 342 -2.20 8.60 -19.94
CA VAL A 342 -2.77 7.30 -19.55
C VAL A 342 -4.28 7.31 -19.71
N ARG A 343 -5.00 8.34 -19.22
CA ARG A 343 -6.47 8.45 -19.36
C ARG A 343 -6.94 8.55 -20.82
N GLN A 344 -6.10 9.04 -21.72
CA GLN A 344 -6.39 9.09 -23.17
C GLN A 344 -6.14 7.75 -23.87
N GLY A 345 -5.14 6.99 -23.41
CA GLY A 345 -4.66 5.76 -24.04
C GLY A 345 -5.43 4.49 -23.67
N ILE A 346 -6.37 4.55 -22.70
CA ILE A 346 -7.20 3.43 -22.27
C ILE A 346 -8.68 3.57 -22.63
#